data_4888cd10e5fb14deb3fc383f25aee21e
#
_entry.id   4888cd10e5fb14deb3fc383f25aee21e
#
_cell.length_a   1.000
_cell.length_b   1.000
_cell.length_c   1.000
_cell.angle_alpha   90.00
_cell.angle_beta   90.00
_cell.angle_gamma   90.00
#
_symmetry.space_group_name_H-M   'P 1'
#
loop_
_entity.id
_entity.type
_entity.pdbx_description
1 polymer ?
#
loop_
_entity_poly.entity_id
_entity_poly.type
_entity_poly.pdbx_seq_one_letter_code
_entity_poly.pdbx_strand_id
1 'polypeptide(L)'
;MITKDPWGFRFLEAMRKRWDTESINIEEVAERLQEVGIKALTIHARTRTQMYKGKADWEYISKVKNNPNIEIPIFGNGDIDSPETALEYREKYNIDGMMIGRGAIGYPWIFNEIKHFFQTGEKLPAPTIKDRLEAVRQHAEWSAEWKGERAGLIEMRQHYSNYFRGIPHFKEYRTKFLQVLTMQEMESVLEEIYTQLDKE
;
A
#
# COMPACT_ATOMS: atom_id res chain seq x y z
N MET A 1 -14.57 7.21 -8.05
CA MET A 1 -14.58 6.93 -9.52
C MET A 1 -15.11 5.52 -9.68
N ILE A 2 -16.20 5.32 -10.42
CA ILE A 2 -16.77 3.99 -10.71
C ILE A 2 -16.08 3.50 -11.96
N THR A 3 -15.15 2.55 -11.83
CA THR A 3 -14.52 1.94 -12.99
C THR A 3 -15.42 0.79 -13.49
N LYS A 4 -15.75 0.80 -14.77
CA LYS A 4 -16.36 -0.36 -15.44
C LYS A 4 -15.23 -1.34 -15.79
N ASP A 5 -15.13 -2.42 -15.02
CA ASP A 5 -14.30 -3.56 -15.37
C ASP A 5 -14.96 -4.31 -16.55
N PRO A 6 -14.20 -4.80 -17.56
CA PRO A 6 -14.69 -5.64 -18.64
C PRO A 6 -15.43 -6.90 -18.16
N TRP A 7 -15.21 -7.33 -16.94
CA TRP A 7 -15.85 -8.48 -16.29
C TRP A 7 -17.15 -8.15 -15.55
N GLY A 8 -17.64 -6.92 -15.63
CA GLY A 8 -18.90 -6.50 -15.01
C GLY A 8 -18.86 -6.28 -13.49
N PHE A 9 -17.68 -6.33 -12.88
CA PHE A 9 -17.51 -6.00 -11.46
C PHE A 9 -17.43 -4.48 -11.30
N ARG A 10 -18.30 -3.91 -10.47
CA ARG A 10 -18.19 -2.52 -10.02
C ARG A 10 -17.46 -2.49 -8.70
N PHE A 11 -16.20 -2.05 -8.73
CA PHE A 11 -15.44 -1.72 -7.53
C PHE A 11 -15.63 -0.24 -7.19
N LEU A 12 -15.97 0.05 -5.95
CA LEU A 12 -15.86 1.40 -5.41
C LEU A 12 -14.64 1.45 -4.50
N GLU A 13 -13.59 2.11 -4.98
CA GLU A 13 -12.36 2.27 -4.25
C GLU A 13 -12.49 3.38 -3.21
N ALA A 14 -12.20 3.03 -1.95
CA ALA A 14 -11.94 3.92 -0.82
C ALA A 14 -12.99 5.01 -0.55
N MET A 15 -14.11 4.64 0.07
CA MET A 15 -14.90 5.62 0.77
C MET A 15 -14.19 6.04 2.07
N ARG A 16 -13.86 7.32 2.17
CA ARG A 16 -13.48 7.93 3.44
C ARG A 16 -14.74 8.12 4.27
N LYS A 17 -14.65 7.86 5.58
CA LYS A 17 -15.62 8.41 6.51
C LYS A 17 -15.80 9.87 6.15
N ARG A 18 -16.92 10.34 5.77
CA ARG A 18 -17.25 11.70 5.35
C ARG A 18 -16.23 12.81 5.69
N TRP A 19 -16.58 14.08 5.50
CA TRP A 19 -15.69 15.25 5.62
C TRP A 19 -15.04 15.36 7.01
N ASP A 20 -15.79 15.13 8.09
CA ASP A 20 -15.38 15.25 9.50
C ASP A 20 -16.02 14.17 10.40
N THR A 21 -15.70 14.25 11.69
CA THR A 21 -16.20 13.29 12.70
C THR A 21 -17.67 13.43 13.03
N GLU A 22 -18.29 14.58 12.78
CA GLU A 22 -19.69 14.85 13.10
C GLU A 22 -20.65 14.38 12.01
N SER A 23 -20.13 14.20 10.77
CA SER A 23 -20.93 13.84 9.60
C SER A 23 -20.70 12.40 9.09
N ILE A 24 -20.32 11.48 9.98
CA ILE A 24 -20.06 10.07 9.60
C ILE A 24 -21.38 9.35 9.32
N ASN A 25 -21.55 8.89 8.06
CA ASN A 25 -22.74 8.14 7.63
C ASN A 25 -22.35 6.93 6.76
N ILE A 26 -21.22 6.31 7.07
CA ILE A 26 -20.66 5.24 6.23
C ILE A 26 -21.57 4.02 6.11
N GLU A 27 -22.35 3.70 7.15
CA GLU A 27 -23.29 2.58 7.14
C GLU A 27 -24.40 2.79 6.10
N GLU A 28 -25.10 3.95 6.14
CA GLU A 28 -26.13 4.30 5.16
C GLU A 28 -25.56 4.33 3.73
N VAL A 29 -24.37 4.87 3.57
CA VAL A 29 -23.72 4.94 2.26
C VAL A 29 -23.35 3.55 1.76
N ALA A 30 -22.90 2.64 2.61
CA ALA A 30 -22.59 1.26 2.24
C ALA A 30 -23.84 0.51 1.76
N GLU A 31 -24.98 0.66 2.45
CA GLU A 31 -26.26 0.07 2.02
C GLU A 31 -26.68 0.59 0.65
N ARG A 32 -26.70 1.90 0.45
CA ARG A 32 -27.06 2.51 -0.85
C ARG A 32 -26.13 2.09 -1.99
N LEU A 33 -24.84 1.93 -1.70
CA LEU A 33 -23.88 1.46 -2.70
C LEU A 33 -24.11 0.00 -3.07
N GLN A 34 -24.45 -0.84 -2.13
CA GLN A 34 -24.87 -2.22 -2.37
C GLN A 34 -26.14 -2.27 -3.22
N GLU A 35 -27.15 -1.46 -2.91
CA GLU A 35 -28.42 -1.36 -3.70
C GLU A 35 -28.15 -1.00 -5.16
N VAL A 36 -27.19 -0.14 -5.48
CA VAL A 36 -26.81 0.18 -6.88
C VAL A 36 -25.93 -0.89 -7.52
N GLY A 37 -25.66 -2.00 -6.81
CA GLY A 37 -25.09 -3.24 -7.37
C GLY A 37 -23.56 -3.30 -7.38
N ILE A 38 -22.85 -2.57 -6.50
CA ILE A 38 -21.42 -2.85 -6.29
C ILE A 38 -21.23 -4.25 -5.69
N LYS A 39 -20.07 -4.87 -5.95
CA LYS A 39 -19.79 -6.26 -5.55
C LYS A 39 -18.82 -6.37 -4.38
N ALA A 40 -18.15 -5.30 -4.02
CA ALA A 40 -17.29 -5.21 -2.84
C ALA A 40 -17.08 -3.73 -2.49
N LEU A 41 -16.77 -3.45 -1.23
CA LEU A 41 -16.54 -2.09 -0.74
C LEU A 41 -15.24 -2.02 0.07
N THR A 42 -14.34 -1.12 -0.31
CA THR A 42 -13.17 -0.77 0.51
C THR A 42 -13.45 0.50 1.31
N ILE A 43 -13.26 0.45 2.62
CA ILE A 43 -13.46 1.59 3.53
C ILE A 43 -12.13 2.03 4.10
N HIS A 44 -11.77 3.30 3.90
CA HIS A 44 -10.61 3.91 4.54
C HIS A 44 -10.98 4.47 5.92
N ALA A 45 -10.28 4.03 6.95
CA ALA A 45 -10.58 4.30 8.36
C ALA A 45 -10.21 5.72 8.84
N ARG A 46 -10.24 6.73 7.95
CA ARG A 46 -10.02 8.15 8.27
C ARG A 46 -11.02 9.06 7.56
N THR A 47 -11.34 10.20 8.19
CA THR A 47 -12.08 11.27 7.51
C THR A 47 -11.16 12.06 6.58
N ARG A 48 -11.77 12.86 5.69
CA ARG A 48 -11.00 13.73 4.79
C ARG A 48 -10.19 14.77 5.56
N THR A 49 -10.75 15.33 6.62
CA THR A 49 -10.08 16.36 7.44
C THR A 49 -8.94 15.80 8.28
N GLN A 50 -9.02 14.54 8.69
CA GLN A 50 -7.90 13.87 9.37
C GLN A 50 -6.68 13.71 8.47
N MET A 51 -6.88 13.53 7.16
CA MET A 51 -5.81 13.17 6.23
C MET A 51 -4.97 11.98 6.75
N TYR A 52 -3.74 12.23 7.21
CA TYR A 52 -2.86 11.21 7.79
C TYR A 52 -2.56 11.46 9.29
N LYS A 53 -3.26 12.40 9.92
CA LYS A 53 -3.08 12.71 11.34
C LYS A 53 -3.78 11.67 12.22
N GLY A 54 -3.17 11.35 13.36
CA GLY A 54 -3.70 10.39 14.31
C GLY A 54 -3.75 8.95 13.78
N LYS A 55 -4.42 8.07 14.50
CA LYS A 55 -4.63 6.67 14.13
C LYS A 55 -5.87 6.51 13.26
N ALA A 56 -5.85 5.52 12.37
CA ALA A 56 -7.03 5.08 11.64
C ALA A 56 -8.04 4.47 12.61
N ASP A 57 -9.29 4.87 12.49
CA ASP A 57 -10.38 4.39 13.35
C ASP A 57 -11.18 3.32 12.64
N TRP A 58 -10.90 2.07 12.97
CA TRP A 58 -11.48 0.89 12.34
C TRP A 58 -12.85 0.50 12.89
N GLU A 59 -13.32 1.11 13.98
CA GLU A 59 -14.63 0.79 14.56
C GLU A 59 -15.78 1.03 13.57
N TYR A 60 -15.65 2.02 12.68
CA TYR A 60 -16.66 2.27 11.65
C TYR A 60 -16.64 1.22 10.53
N ILE A 61 -15.50 0.63 10.24
CA ILE A 61 -15.40 -0.50 9.30
C ILE A 61 -16.12 -1.70 9.91
N SER A 62 -15.89 -1.96 11.21
CA SER A 62 -16.56 -3.00 11.95
C SER A 62 -18.09 -2.81 11.98
N LYS A 63 -18.57 -1.59 12.17
CA LYS A 63 -20.02 -1.31 12.13
C LYS A 63 -20.63 -1.67 10.80
N VAL A 64 -20.01 -1.29 9.68
CA VAL A 64 -20.48 -1.66 8.34
C VAL A 64 -20.41 -3.17 8.13
N LYS A 65 -19.32 -3.82 8.55
CA LYS A 65 -19.16 -5.28 8.39
C LYS A 65 -20.19 -6.08 9.18
N ASN A 66 -20.57 -5.60 10.35
CA ASN A 66 -21.55 -6.25 11.22
C ASN A 66 -23.00 -5.79 10.97
N ASN A 67 -23.23 -4.90 10.01
CA ASN A 67 -24.57 -4.50 9.61
C ASN A 67 -25.28 -5.65 8.88
N PRO A 68 -26.41 -6.18 9.39
CA PRO A 68 -27.11 -7.33 8.80
C PRO A 68 -27.66 -7.07 7.39
N ASN A 69 -27.76 -5.81 6.99
CA ASN A 69 -28.20 -5.43 5.63
C ASN A 69 -27.06 -5.46 4.61
N ILE A 70 -25.79 -5.64 5.03
CA ILE A 70 -24.63 -5.67 4.14
C ILE A 70 -24.22 -7.11 3.84
N GLU A 71 -24.37 -7.52 2.59
CA GLU A 71 -24.05 -8.86 2.10
C GLU A 71 -22.75 -8.90 1.28
N ILE A 72 -22.28 -7.74 0.80
CA ILE A 72 -21.06 -7.64 -0.02
C ILE A 72 -19.80 -7.70 0.86
N PRO A 73 -18.68 -8.21 0.32
CA PRO A 73 -17.40 -8.19 0.99
C PRO A 73 -16.94 -6.78 1.37
N ILE A 74 -16.46 -6.62 2.61
CA ILE A 74 -15.95 -5.36 3.16
C ILE A 74 -14.43 -5.47 3.36
N PHE A 75 -13.70 -4.59 2.71
CA PHE A 75 -12.25 -4.47 2.83
C PHE A 75 -11.89 -3.25 3.68
N GLY A 76 -11.01 -3.45 4.65
CA GLY A 76 -10.51 -2.36 5.50
C GLY A 76 -9.22 -1.75 4.97
N ASN A 77 -9.06 -0.44 5.13
CA ASN A 77 -7.85 0.29 4.77
C ASN A 77 -7.48 1.32 5.84
N GLY A 78 -6.21 1.38 6.20
CA GLY A 78 -5.63 2.39 7.11
C GLY A 78 -4.66 1.77 8.11
N ASP A 79 -3.43 2.29 8.18
CA ASP A 79 -2.38 1.96 9.16
C ASP A 79 -1.97 0.47 9.24
N ILE A 80 -2.11 -0.27 8.15
CA ILE A 80 -1.57 -1.63 8.04
C ILE A 80 -0.13 -1.49 7.53
N ASP A 81 0.83 -1.79 8.40
CA ASP A 81 2.26 -1.63 8.15
C ASP A 81 3.10 -2.84 8.57
N SER A 82 2.48 -3.87 9.15
CA SER A 82 3.11 -5.11 9.56
C SER A 82 2.16 -6.31 9.48
N PRO A 83 2.68 -7.55 9.43
CA PRO A 83 1.87 -8.77 9.51
C PRO A 83 1.06 -8.88 10.80
N GLU A 84 1.60 -8.43 11.93
CA GLU A 84 0.91 -8.46 13.22
C GLU A 84 -0.29 -7.52 13.22
N THR A 85 -0.10 -6.27 12.76
CA THR A 85 -1.21 -5.30 12.64
C THR A 85 -2.28 -5.83 11.70
N ALA A 86 -1.89 -6.47 10.61
CA ALA A 86 -2.82 -7.09 9.69
C ALA A 86 -3.64 -8.20 10.35
N LEU A 87 -2.99 -9.09 11.14
CA LEU A 87 -3.67 -10.16 11.86
C LEU A 87 -4.61 -9.61 12.93
N GLU A 88 -4.13 -8.67 13.76
CA GLU A 88 -4.93 -7.99 14.78
C GLU A 88 -6.22 -7.40 14.18
N TYR A 89 -6.10 -6.67 13.06
CA TYR A 89 -7.25 -6.03 12.44
C TYR A 89 -8.20 -7.03 11.79
N ARG A 90 -7.68 -8.12 11.21
CA ARG A 90 -8.50 -9.20 10.67
C ARG A 90 -9.35 -9.86 11.75
N GLU A 91 -8.74 -10.21 12.88
CA GLU A 91 -9.42 -10.90 13.98
C GLU A 91 -10.39 -9.98 14.71
N LYS A 92 -9.95 -8.75 15.02
CA LYS A 92 -10.75 -7.80 15.78
C LYS A 92 -11.98 -7.31 15.02
N TYR A 93 -11.84 -7.02 13.72
CA TYR A 93 -12.88 -6.36 12.93
C TYR A 93 -13.59 -7.28 11.93
N ASN A 94 -13.23 -8.57 11.89
CA ASN A 94 -13.85 -9.61 11.07
C ASN A 94 -14.06 -9.24 9.60
N ILE A 95 -13.11 -8.50 9.01
CA ILE A 95 -13.16 -8.02 7.64
C ILE A 95 -12.84 -9.13 6.62
N ASP A 96 -13.37 -8.99 5.40
CA ASP A 96 -13.16 -9.98 4.33
C ASP A 96 -11.80 -9.83 3.65
N GLY A 97 -11.20 -8.64 3.72
CA GLY A 97 -9.89 -8.37 3.16
C GLY A 97 -9.33 -7.02 3.56
N MET A 98 -8.11 -6.73 3.11
CA MET A 98 -7.38 -5.53 3.48
C MET A 98 -6.79 -4.85 2.25
N MET A 99 -6.88 -3.53 2.24
CA MET A 99 -6.16 -2.68 1.31
C MET A 99 -4.95 -2.06 2.03
N ILE A 100 -3.75 -2.30 1.49
CA ILE A 100 -2.51 -1.77 2.04
C ILE A 100 -2.03 -0.64 1.13
N GLY A 101 -1.90 0.55 1.67
CA GLY A 101 -1.42 1.72 0.95
C GLY A 101 0.05 2.01 1.29
N ARG A 102 0.28 2.95 2.20
CA ARG A 102 1.62 3.45 2.56
C ARG A 102 2.60 2.37 3.01
N GLY A 103 2.12 1.32 3.68
CA GLY A 103 2.96 0.20 4.11
C GLY A 103 3.64 -0.55 2.96
N ALA A 104 3.04 -0.52 1.75
CA ALA A 104 3.61 -1.17 0.57
C ALA A 104 4.54 -0.26 -0.25
N ILE A 105 4.56 1.06 0.00
CA ILE A 105 5.40 2.00 -0.76
C ILE A 105 6.88 1.72 -0.46
N GLY A 106 7.61 1.22 -1.46
CA GLY A 106 9.00 0.81 -1.33
C GLY A 106 9.23 -0.42 -0.45
N TYR A 107 8.15 -1.13 -0.08
CA TYR A 107 8.20 -2.39 0.66
C TYR A 107 7.14 -3.38 0.17
N PRO A 108 7.22 -3.85 -1.09
CA PRO A 108 6.21 -4.73 -1.67
C PRO A 108 6.15 -6.12 -1.00
N TRP A 109 7.17 -6.52 -0.29
CA TRP A 109 7.25 -7.80 0.45
C TRP A 109 6.18 -7.95 1.53
N ILE A 110 5.60 -6.84 2.03
CA ILE A 110 4.55 -6.84 3.05
C ILE A 110 3.39 -7.77 2.70
N PHE A 111 3.03 -7.89 1.43
CA PHE A 111 1.94 -8.78 1.00
C PHE A 111 2.29 -10.27 1.20
N ASN A 112 3.51 -10.66 0.89
CA ASN A 112 3.98 -12.03 1.09
C ASN A 112 4.20 -12.33 2.58
N GLU A 113 4.74 -11.36 3.32
CA GLU A 113 4.92 -11.46 4.77
C GLU A 113 3.58 -11.67 5.49
N ILE A 114 2.54 -10.89 5.14
CA ILE A 114 1.21 -11.06 5.71
C ILE A 114 0.61 -12.42 5.35
N LYS A 115 0.70 -12.85 4.09
CA LYS A 115 0.20 -14.16 3.67
C LYS A 115 0.88 -15.30 4.43
N HIS A 116 2.21 -15.25 4.54
CA HIS A 116 2.98 -16.26 5.25
C HIS A 116 2.61 -16.28 6.74
N PHE A 117 2.57 -15.11 7.37
CA PHE A 117 2.21 -14.97 8.78
C PHE A 117 0.80 -15.49 9.09
N PHE A 118 -0.18 -15.27 8.20
CA PHE A 118 -1.53 -15.79 8.35
C PHE A 118 -1.60 -17.32 8.24
N GLN A 119 -0.66 -17.94 7.53
CA GLN A 119 -0.63 -19.39 7.33
C GLN A 119 0.15 -20.11 8.42
N THR A 120 1.22 -19.50 8.93
CA THR A 120 2.22 -20.18 9.78
C THR A 120 2.34 -19.59 11.17
N GLY A 121 1.93 -18.33 11.38
CA GLY A 121 2.22 -17.57 12.59
C GLY A 121 3.67 -17.07 12.69
N GLU A 122 4.51 -17.35 11.67
CA GLU A 122 5.92 -16.99 11.66
C GLU A 122 6.21 -15.83 10.69
N LYS A 123 7.22 -15.03 11.01
CA LYS A 123 7.68 -13.94 10.14
C LYS A 123 8.64 -14.46 9.08
N LEU A 124 8.51 -13.95 7.88
CA LEU A 124 9.57 -14.08 6.87
C LEU A 124 10.81 -13.25 7.26
N PRO A 125 12.01 -13.67 6.86
CA PRO A 125 13.21 -12.84 6.99
C PRO A 125 13.03 -11.55 6.20
N ALA A 126 13.63 -10.46 6.71
CA ALA A 126 13.61 -9.18 6.02
C ALA A 126 14.30 -9.28 4.63
N PRO A 127 13.87 -8.52 3.64
CA PRO A 127 14.51 -8.50 2.32
C PRO A 127 15.96 -8.05 2.43
N THR A 128 16.84 -8.77 1.73
CA THR A 128 18.26 -8.46 1.64
C THR A 128 18.48 -7.18 0.84
N ILE A 129 19.71 -6.63 0.87
CA ILE A 129 20.10 -5.52 0.00
C ILE A 129 19.88 -5.89 -1.48
N LYS A 130 20.26 -7.11 -1.87
CA LYS A 130 20.08 -7.61 -3.23
C LYS A 130 18.61 -7.62 -3.65
N ASP A 131 17.71 -8.08 -2.80
CA ASP A 131 16.26 -8.08 -3.07
C ASP A 131 15.75 -6.64 -3.27
N ARG A 132 16.23 -5.69 -2.46
CA ARG A 132 15.83 -4.28 -2.56
C ARG A 132 16.32 -3.63 -3.84
N LEU A 133 17.57 -3.89 -4.25
CA LEU A 133 18.14 -3.39 -5.49
C LEU A 133 17.38 -3.93 -6.70
N GLU A 134 17.06 -5.23 -6.70
CA GLU A 134 16.27 -5.86 -7.76
C GLU A 134 14.87 -5.26 -7.86
N ALA A 135 14.19 -5.06 -6.74
CA ALA A 135 12.87 -4.44 -6.72
C ALA A 135 12.89 -2.98 -7.23
N VAL A 136 13.95 -2.22 -6.90
CA VAL A 136 14.14 -0.86 -7.43
C VAL A 136 14.36 -0.89 -8.94
N ARG A 137 15.23 -1.78 -9.43
CA ARG A 137 15.49 -1.97 -10.86
C ARG A 137 14.19 -2.25 -11.61
N GLN A 138 13.47 -3.27 -11.19
CA GLN A 138 12.22 -3.69 -11.82
C GLN A 138 11.17 -2.57 -11.81
N HIS A 139 11.03 -1.82 -10.71
CA HIS A 139 10.10 -0.70 -10.63
C HIS A 139 10.51 0.43 -11.60
N ALA A 140 11.80 0.72 -11.67
CA ALA A 140 12.32 1.73 -12.59
C ALA A 140 12.12 1.35 -14.07
N GLU A 141 12.36 0.08 -14.44
CA GLU A 141 12.08 -0.46 -15.77
C GLU A 141 10.62 -0.30 -16.16
N TRP A 142 9.68 -0.75 -15.32
CA TRP A 142 8.25 -0.60 -15.57
C TRP A 142 7.81 0.86 -15.66
N SER A 143 8.36 1.72 -14.81
CA SER A 143 8.06 3.15 -14.86
C SER A 143 8.59 3.80 -16.15
N ALA A 144 9.77 3.41 -16.58
CA ALA A 144 10.38 3.87 -17.84
C ALA A 144 9.62 3.35 -19.07
N GLU A 145 9.21 2.08 -19.07
CA GLU A 145 8.42 1.49 -20.14
C GLU A 145 7.06 2.19 -20.29
N TRP A 146 6.38 2.46 -19.17
CA TRP A 146 5.04 3.05 -19.20
C TRP A 146 5.03 4.54 -19.51
N LYS A 147 6.00 5.32 -18.99
CA LYS A 147 5.99 6.80 -19.04
C LYS A 147 7.10 7.40 -19.90
N GLY A 148 7.97 6.57 -20.45
CA GLY A 148 9.23 6.96 -21.05
C GLY A 148 10.34 7.09 -20.01
N GLU A 149 11.58 6.79 -20.41
CA GLU A 149 12.73 6.65 -19.53
C GLU A 149 12.91 7.82 -18.56
N ARG A 150 13.02 9.03 -19.10
CA ARG A 150 13.26 10.24 -18.29
C ARG A 150 12.13 10.52 -17.30
N ALA A 151 10.88 10.46 -17.76
CA ALA A 151 9.73 10.76 -16.89
C ALA A 151 9.54 9.70 -15.82
N GLY A 152 9.69 8.42 -16.17
CA GLY A 152 9.63 7.29 -15.26
C GLY A 152 10.67 7.40 -14.14
N LEU A 153 11.93 7.70 -14.48
CA LEU A 153 13.00 7.83 -13.48
C LEU A 153 12.85 9.06 -12.59
N ILE A 154 12.33 10.17 -13.12
CA ILE A 154 11.99 11.32 -12.28
C ILE A 154 10.90 10.96 -11.26
N GLU A 155 9.91 10.19 -11.64
CA GLU A 155 8.86 9.74 -10.72
C GLU A 155 9.39 8.78 -9.66
N MET A 156 10.34 7.92 -9.98
CA MET A 156 10.99 7.02 -9.04
C MET A 156 11.65 7.73 -7.85
N ARG A 157 12.00 9.02 -7.97
CA ARG A 157 12.64 9.81 -6.90
C ARG A 157 11.87 9.81 -5.58
N GLN A 158 10.55 9.74 -5.63
CA GLN A 158 9.71 9.68 -4.43
C GLN A 158 9.73 8.29 -3.74
N HIS A 159 10.21 7.23 -4.42
CA HIS A 159 10.19 5.86 -3.94
C HIS A 159 11.52 5.39 -3.34
N TYR A 160 12.66 5.88 -3.82
CA TYR A 160 13.98 5.37 -3.42
C TYR A 160 14.19 5.33 -1.90
N SER A 161 13.85 6.42 -1.20
CA SER A 161 14.04 6.49 0.26
C SER A 161 13.23 5.43 1.02
N ASN A 162 12.13 4.94 0.46
CA ASN A 162 11.31 3.92 1.10
C ASN A 162 11.89 2.52 0.89
N TYR A 163 12.42 2.21 -0.30
CA TYR A 163 13.09 0.94 -0.58
C TYR A 163 14.29 0.68 0.34
N PHE A 164 15.03 1.74 0.67
CA PHE A 164 16.25 1.67 1.47
C PHE A 164 16.07 2.17 2.92
N ARG A 165 14.84 2.21 3.39
CA ARG A 165 14.57 2.58 4.79
C ARG A 165 15.30 1.65 5.74
N GLY A 166 16.02 2.23 6.71
CA GLY A 166 16.80 1.49 7.71
C GLY A 166 18.18 1.05 7.25
N ILE A 167 18.59 1.34 6.01
CA ILE A 167 19.94 1.06 5.54
C ILE A 167 20.88 2.18 5.98
N PRO A 168 22.00 1.85 6.68
CA PRO A 168 23.00 2.84 7.07
C PRO A 168 23.58 3.58 5.84
N HIS A 169 23.98 4.82 6.03
CA HIS A 169 24.67 5.64 5.02
C HIS A 169 23.89 5.89 3.71
N PHE A 170 22.63 5.48 3.60
CA PHE A 170 21.84 5.62 2.37
C PHE A 170 21.70 7.09 1.89
N LYS A 171 21.92 8.09 2.75
CA LYS A 171 21.77 9.52 2.40
C LYS A 171 22.62 9.92 1.18
N GLU A 172 23.82 9.38 1.03
CA GLU A 172 24.73 9.66 -0.09
C GLU A 172 24.15 9.12 -1.40
N TYR A 173 23.68 7.88 -1.40
CA TYR A 173 23.04 7.25 -2.55
C TYR A 173 21.74 7.93 -2.96
N ARG A 174 20.97 8.41 -1.98
CA ARG A 174 19.76 9.18 -2.26
C ARG A 174 20.05 10.38 -3.15
N THR A 175 21.14 11.10 -2.91
CA THR A 175 21.52 12.26 -3.72
C THR A 175 21.84 11.83 -5.16
N LYS A 176 22.51 10.71 -5.35
CA LYS A 176 22.78 10.16 -6.68
C LYS A 176 21.49 9.76 -7.40
N PHE A 177 20.61 9.02 -6.76
CA PHE A 177 19.30 8.66 -7.33
C PHE A 177 18.45 9.86 -7.76
N LEU A 178 18.53 10.99 -7.06
CA LEU A 178 17.81 12.20 -7.42
C LEU A 178 18.34 12.86 -8.72
N GLN A 179 19.54 12.49 -9.17
CA GLN A 179 20.16 13.00 -10.39
C GLN A 179 19.98 12.07 -11.59
N VAL A 180 19.64 10.80 -11.37
CA VAL A 180 19.42 9.80 -12.42
C VAL A 180 18.35 10.24 -13.41
N LEU A 181 18.67 10.14 -14.71
CA LEU A 181 17.77 10.45 -15.82
C LEU A 181 17.71 9.33 -16.89
N THR A 182 18.65 8.37 -16.84
CA THR A 182 18.73 7.22 -17.74
C THR A 182 18.85 5.91 -16.96
N MET A 183 18.41 4.80 -17.55
CA MET A 183 18.55 3.48 -16.94
C MET A 183 20.02 3.09 -16.73
N GLN A 184 20.91 3.54 -17.62
CA GLN A 184 22.34 3.31 -17.47
C GLN A 184 22.91 3.99 -16.21
N GLU A 185 22.53 5.24 -15.93
CA GLU A 185 22.89 5.93 -14.69
C GLU A 185 22.31 5.24 -13.47
N MET A 186 21.07 4.76 -13.57
CA MET A 186 20.40 3.97 -12.52
C MET A 186 21.21 2.73 -12.17
N GLU A 187 21.58 1.91 -13.18
CA GLU A 187 22.36 0.70 -12.98
C GLU A 187 23.70 1.00 -12.32
N SER A 188 24.38 2.06 -12.73
CA SER A 188 25.65 2.46 -12.12
C SER A 188 25.51 2.76 -10.62
N VAL A 189 24.40 3.40 -10.20
CA VAL A 189 24.13 3.66 -8.78
C VAL A 189 23.79 2.37 -8.03
N LEU A 190 23.01 1.46 -8.64
CA LEU A 190 22.66 0.17 -8.02
C LEU A 190 23.90 -0.72 -7.83
N GLU A 191 24.79 -0.78 -8.81
CA GLU A 191 26.05 -1.53 -8.73
C GLU A 191 26.99 -0.97 -7.65
N GLU A 192 27.07 0.35 -7.52
CA GLU A 192 27.84 0.98 -6.47
C GLU A 192 27.32 0.61 -5.08
N ILE A 193 26.00 0.67 -4.86
CA ILE A 193 25.38 0.27 -3.61
C ILE A 193 25.66 -1.20 -3.31
N TYR A 194 25.49 -2.07 -4.30
CA TYR A 194 25.75 -3.50 -4.14
C TYR A 194 27.21 -3.74 -3.70
N THR A 195 28.15 -3.12 -4.39
CA THR A 195 29.59 -3.32 -4.13
C THR A 195 30.01 -2.84 -2.73
N GLN A 196 29.35 -1.82 -2.20
CA GLN A 196 29.70 -1.25 -0.89
C GLN A 196 28.98 -1.93 0.27
N LEU A 197 27.71 -2.30 0.10
CA LEU A 197 26.87 -2.85 1.17
C LEU A 197 26.87 -4.40 1.24
N ASP A 198 27.30 -5.09 0.18
CA ASP A 198 27.44 -6.56 0.19
C ASP A 198 28.77 -7.02 0.88
N LYS A 199 29.61 -6.06 1.31
CA LYS A 199 30.86 -6.33 2.00
C LYS A 199 30.77 -6.21 3.55
N GLU A 200 29.62 -5.76 4.06
CA GLU A 200 29.31 -5.70 5.49
C GLU A 200 28.44 -6.88 5.92
#